data_cb8bd2728d8c3caa09c77f90b7b11304
#
_entry.id   cb8bd2728d8c3caa09c77f90b7b11304
#
_cell.length_a   1.000
_cell.length_b   1.000
_cell.length_c   1.000
_cell.angle_alpha   90.00
_cell.angle_beta   90.00
_cell.angle_gamma   90.00
#
_symmetry.space_group_name_H-M   'P 1'
#
loop_
_entity.id
_entity.type
_entity.pdbx_description
1 polymer ?
#
loop_
_entity_poly.entity_id
_entity_poly.type
_entity_poly.pdbx_seq_one_letter_code
_entity_poly.pdbx_strand_id
1 'polypeptide(L)'
;MQNCFVPADILLPGAATPLDPWACIAVDQFTSQPEYWQKAEELAKGKPSTLHIVLPEAYLGTPQEESRLAAIRAAMQDYRDNLLTRCIHGYVYVERTQMDGTIRQGLVGAVDLEQYSFKKGSKPAIRPSESTVVARIPPRLKIRRGAQLETPHVMMLADDEACTLIEPIAAHKAELPLLYDGALMLNGGHLAGWAVEDPALVEQINTALANLGDAAAFAARWPAAAGQPPMTLAVGDGNHSLATAKAYWEELKPTLPPEQQQTHPARWCLAEVCNVHSPAIEIEPIHRVLFGVDANTVAADFGSWLEQHGAALQGGDQHIVLAGAGAEITFDAANAPDPLAVGTTEHFIGDYLAQNPGMTVDYIHGAAAARAMAADPAKPATALLMPDFAKADLFKGVVLGGVLPRKTFSMGHAEEKRYYNECRSLTMPD
;
A
#
# COMPACT_ATOMS: atom_id res chain seq x y z
N MET A 1 22.89 8.14 10.12
CA MET A 1 21.85 7.10 10.37
C MET A 1 21.74 6.29 9.10
N GLN A 2 21.56 4.97 9.16
CA GLN A 2 21.38 4.17 7.93
C GLN A 2 20.01 4.51 7.33
N ASN A 3 19.94 4.67 6.00
CA ASN A 3 18.67 4.90 5.30
C ASN A 3 17.70 3.74 5.56
N CYS A 4 16.42 4.05 5.62
CA CYS A 4 15.36 3.05 5.81
C CYS A 4 15.02 2.25 4.54
N PHE A 5 15.52 2.68 3.39
CA PHE A 5 15.42 2.03 2.09
C PHE A 5 16.82 1.95 1.47
N VAL A 6 17.22 0.77 1.03
CA VAL A 6 18.61 0.47 0.63
C VAL A 6 18.65 -0.39 -0.64
N PRO A 7 19.81 -0.44 -1.33
CA PRO A 7 20.04 -1.40 -2.41
C PRO A 7 19.81 -2.84 -1.95
N ALA A 8 19.41 -3.70 -2.87
CA ALA A 8 19.13 -5.12 -2.60
C ALA A 8 19.75 -6.04 -3.65
N ASP A 9 19.90 -7.31 -3.27
CA ASP A 9 20.15 -8.40 -4.22
C ASP A 9 18.82 -8.82 -4.83
N ILE A 10 18.50 -8.27 -6.00
CA ILE A 10 17.23 -8.47 -6.69
C ILE A 10 17.39 -9.55 -7.73
N LEU A 11 16.63 -10.64 -7.57
CA LEU A 11 16.66 -11.80 -8.42
C LEU A 11 15.60 -11.69 -9.53
N LEU A 12 15.99 -12.01 -10.75
CA LEU A 12 15.13 -12.01 -11.92
C LEU A 12 15.29 -13.30 -12.73
N PRO A 13 14.26 -13.75 -13.44
CA PRO A 13 14.37 -14.86 -14.38
C PRO A 13 15.26 -14.49 -15.56
N GLY A 14 15.68 -15.49 -16.34
CA GLY A 14 16.45 -15.25 -17.56
C GLY A 14 15.79 -14.22 -18.48
N ALA A 15 16.60 -13.45 -19.21
CA ALA A 15 16.13 -12.32 -20.03
C ALA A 15 15.09 -12.69 -21.11
N ALA A 16 15.01 -13.95 -21.50
CA ALA A 16 14.04 -14.44 -22.46
C ALA A 16 12.67 -14.76 -21.86
N THR A 17 12.49 -14.65 -20.53
CA THR A 17 11.21 -14.90 -19.85
C THR A 17 10.27 -13.74 -20.11
N PRO A 18 9.13 -13.95 -20.80
CA PRO A 18 8.18 -12.87 -21.06
C PRO A 18 7.47 -12.45 -19.78
N LEU A 19 7.16 -11.14 -19.61
CA LEU A 19 6.42 -10.62 -18.46
C LEU A 19 5.00 -11.19 -18.35
N ASP A 20 4.33 -11.38 -19.48
CA ASP A 20 3.11 -12.20 -19.56
C ASP A 20 3.54 -13.62 -20.03
N PRO A 21 3.53 -14.62 -19.18
CA PRO A 21 2.82 -14.86 -17.91
C PRO A 21 3.64 -14.71 -16.61
N TRP A 22 4.88 -14.22 -16.67
CA TRP A 22 5.75 -14.16 -15.48
C TRP A 22 5.15 -13.34 -14.36
N ALA A 23 4.82 -12.07 -14.61
CA ALA A 23 4.36 -11.15 -13.59
C ALA A 23 2.84 -11.29 -13.34
N CYS A 24 2.43 -11.72 -12.15
CA CYS A 24 1.03 -11.72 -11.73
C CYS A 24 0.72 -10.58 -10.77
N ILE A 25 -0.57 -10.17 -10.72
CA ILE A 25 -1.03 -9.09 -9.86
C ILE A 25 -0.92 -9.44 -8.36
N ALA A 26 -0.90 -8.44 -7.50
CA ALA A 26 -0.94 -8.59 -6.04
C ALA A 26 -2.09 -9.52 -5.59
N VAL A 27 -1.75 -10.46 -4.73
CA VAL A 27 -2.62 -11.60 -4.32
C VAL A 27 -3.83 -11.20 -3.49
N ASP A 28 -3.87 -9.99 -2.96
CA ASP A 28 -4.99 -9.42 -2.20
C ASP A 28 -6.04 -8.75 -3.09
N GLN A 29 -5.83 -8.75 -4.43
CA GLN A 29 -6.81 -8.30 -5.40
C GLN A 29 -7.72 -9.45 -5.85
N PHE A 30 -8.90 -9.12 -6.38
CA PHE A 30 -9.87 -10.08 -6.95
C PHE A 30 -10.20 -11.24 -5.99
N THR A 31 -10.22 -11.00 -4.68
CA THR A 31 -10.44 -12.05 -3.66
C THR A 31 -11.83 -12.69 -3.73
N SER A 32 -12.83 -11.96 -4.22
CA SER A 32 -14.20 -12.42 -4.45
C SER A 32 -14.48 -12.84 -5.89
N GLN A 33 -13.45 -12.89 -6.74
CA GLN A 33 -13.55 -13.18 -8.18
C GLN A 33 -12.64 -14.37 -8.55
N PRO A 34 -12.99 -15.60 -8.17
CA PRO A 34 -12.16 -16.78 -8.41
C PRO A 34 -11.89 -17.04 -9.89
N GLU A 35 -12.80 -16.58 -10.79
CA GLU A 35 -12.63 -16.67 -12.25
C GLU A 35 -11.43 -15.85 -12.76
N TYR A 36 -11.04 -14.76 -12.09
CA TYR A 36 -9.82 -14.02 -12.42
C TYR A 36 -8.59 -14.91 -12.22
N TRP A 37 -8.51 -15.54 -11.04
CA TRP A 37 -7.38 -16.39 -10.70
C TRP A 37 -7.32 -17.67 -11.55
N GLN A 38 -8.46 -18.24 -11.92
CA GLN A 38 -8.52 -19.36 -12.86
C GLN A 38 -7.95 -18.99 -14.24
N LYS A 39 -8.25 -17.80 -14.75
CA LYS A 39 -7.66 -17.29 -16.00
C LYS A 39 -6.15 -17.07 -15.87
N ALA A 40 -5.69 -16.50 -14.75
CA ALA A 40 -4.28 -16.30 -14.47
C ALA A 40 -3.52 -17.65 -14.41
N GLU A 41 -4.09 -18.67 -13.75
CA GLU A 41 -3.54 -20.01 -13.68
C GLU A 41 -3.44 -20.68 -15.06
N GLU A 42 -4.44 -20.51 -15.93
CA GLU A 42 -4.39 -21.06 -17.29
C GLU A 42 -3.32 -20.38 -18.15
N LEU A 43 -3.12 -19.06 -18.01
CA LEU A 43 -2.04 -18.33 -18.68
C LEU A 43 -0.65 -18.76 -18.18
N ALA A 44 -0.50 -19.03 -16.90
CA ALA A 44 0.74 -19.45 -16.24
C ALA A 44 1.06 -20.94 -16.44
N LYS A 45 0.10 -21.75 -16.93
CA LYS A 45 0.22 -23.19 -17.01
C LYS A 45 1.40 -23.64 -17.88
N GLY A 46 2.33 -24.37 -17.27
CA GLY A 46 3.53 -24.88 -17.94
C GLY A 46 4.55 -23.80 -18.32
N LYS A 47 4.41 -22.58 -17.79
CA LYS A 47 5.34 -21.48 -18.03
C LYS A 47 5.84 -20.93 -16.67
N PRO A 48 7.02 -20.31 -16.63
CA PRO A 48 7.44 -19.57 -15.43
C PRO A 48 6.44 -18.48 -15.07
N SER A 49 6.07 -18.39 -13.77
CA SER A 49 5.17 -17.36 -13.28
C SER A 49 5.37 -17.13 -11.78
N THR A 50 5.35 -15.87 -11.35
CA THR A 50 5.31 -15.53 -9.92
C THR A 50 4.06 -16.07 -9.23
N LEU A 51 2.99 -16.36 -9.98
CA LEU A 51 1.79 -17.02 -9.45
C LEU A 51 2.10 -18.39 -8.82
N HIS A 52 3.16 -19.07 -9.24
CA HIS A 52 3.57 -20.35 -8.66
C HIS A 52 4.27 -20.22 -7.30
N ILE A 53 4.73 -19.01 -6.93
CA ILE A 53 5.47 -18.73 -5.68
C ILE A 53 4.70 -17.81 -4.73
N VAL A 54 3.44 -17.49 -5.04
CA VAL A 54 2.54 -16.69 -4.18
C VAL A 54 1.22 -17.42 -3.97
N LEU A 55 0.47 -17.06 -2.93
CA LEU A 55 -0.87 -17.61 -2.68
C LEU A 55 -1.92 -16.51 -2.83
N PRO A 56 -2.77 -16.54 -3.88
CA PRO A 56 -3.91 -15.64 -3.97
C PRO A 56 -4.83 -15.76 -2.75
N GLU A 57 -5.23 -14.62 -2.18
CA GLU A 57 -6.06 -14.59 -0.97
C GLU A 57 -7.45 -15.23 -1.17
N ALA A 58 -7.91 -15.34 -2.40
CA ALA A 58 -9.11 -16.10 -2.76
C ALA A 58 -9.04 -17.59 -2.33
N TYR A 59 -7.85 -18.13 -2.08
CA TYR A 59 -7.65 -19.51 -1.64
C TYR A 59 -7.36 -19.67 -0.15
N LEU A 60 -7.26 -18.57 0.61
CA LEU A 60 -7.07 -18.62 2.06
C LEU A 60 -8.29 -19.24 2.76
N GLY A 61 -8.05 -20.15 3.69
CA GLY A 61 -9.09 -20.86 4.42
C GLY A 61 -9.86 -21.90 3.60
N THR A 62 -9.47 -22.14 2.34
CA THR A 62 -10.07 -23.18 1.50
C THR A 62 -9.42 -24.55 1.72
N PRO A 63 -10.08 -25.67 1.36
CA PRO A 63 -9.47 -27.00 1.43
C PRO A 63 -8.18 -27.15 0.57
N GLN A 64 -7.96 -26.26 -0.38
CA GLN A 64 -6.78 -26.29 -1.27
C GLN A 64 -5.56 -25.59 -0.67
N GLU A 65 -5.69 -24.84 0.41
CA GLU A 65 -4.62 -23.99 0.97
C GLU A 65 -3.34 -24.79 1.24
N GLU A 66 -3.42 -25.93 1.97
CA GLU A 66 -2.24 -26.70 2.34
C GLU A 66 -1.50 -27.31 1.13
N SER A 67 -2.25 -27.85 0.16
CA SER A 67 -1.64 -28.38 -1.06
C SER A 67 -0.99 -27.29 -1.92
N ARG A 68 -1.59 -26.09 -1.97
CA ARG A 68 -1.01 -24.93 -2.64
C ARG A 68 0.26 -24.45 -1.95
N LEU A 69 0.27 -24.37 -0.63
CA LEU A 69 1.48 -23.99 0.13
C LEU A 69 2.64 -24.95 -0.09
N ALA A 70 2.37 -26.26 -0.16
CA ALA A 70 3.41 -27.25 -0.47
C ALA A 70 3.97 -27.06 -1.90
N ALA A 71 3.09 -26.82 -2.87
CA ALA A 71 3.50 -26.54 -4.27
C ALA A 71 4.32 -25.25 -4.39
N ILE A 72 3.90 -24.17 -3.69
CA ILE A 72 4.59 -22.88 -3.64
C ILE A 72 6.03 -23.06 -3.12
N ARG A 73 6.22 -23.80 -2.02
CA ARG A 73 7.55 -24.03 -1.45
C ARG A 73 8.46 -24.81 -2.40
N ALA A 74 7.91 -25.82 -3.08
CA ALA A 74 8.64 -26.56 -4.10
C ALA A 74 9.03 -25.69 -5.31
N ALA A 75 8.10 -24.83 -5.76
CA ALA A 75 8.36 -23.89 -6.85
C ALA A 75 9.40 -22.82 -6.45
N MET A 76 9.36 -22.31 -5.22
CA MET A 76 10.39 -21.36 -4.72
C MET A 76 11.78 -21.99 -4.77
N GLN A 77 11.93 -23.25 -4.37
CA GLN A 77 13.21 -23.98 -4.44
C GLN A 77 13.66 -24.12 -5.88
N ASP A 78 12.79 -24.59 -6.77
CA ASP A 78 13.12 -24.76 -8.19
C ASP A 78 13.47 -23.43 -8.86
N TYR A 79 12.74 -22.37 -8.59
CA TYR A 79 13.00 -21.03 -9.14
C TYR A 79 14.33 -20.46 -8.68
N ARG A 80 14.67 -20.64 -7.40
CA ARG A 80 15.96 -20.22 -6.86
C ARG A 80 17.12 -20.97 -7.54
N ASP A 81 16.96 -22.28 -7.74
CA ASP A 81 18.03 -23.13 -8.22
C ASP A 81 18.19 -23.09 -9.75
N ASN A 82 17.09 -22.87 -10.51
CA ASN A 82 17.07 -23.08 -11.95
C ASN A 82 16.57 -21.90 -12.80
N LEU A 83 15.74 -21.00 -12.25
CA LEU A 83 15.04 -19.98 -13.04
C LEU A 83 15.59 -18.57 -12.82
N LEU A 84 15.83 -18.19 -11.56
CA LEU A 84 16.27 -16.84 -11.18
C LEU A 84 17.78 -16.69 -11.39
N THR A 85 18.17 -16.59 -12.65
CA THR A 85 19.59 -16.64 -13.08
C THR A 85 20.26 -15.27 -13.17
N ARG A 86 19.51 -14.17 -12.98
CA ARG A 86 20.06 -12.81 -12.95
C ARG A 86 19.94 -12.23 -11.56
N CYS A 87 20.99 -11.58 -11.09
CA CYS A 87 21.00 -10.84 -9.83
C CYS A 87 21.44 -9.39 -10.07
N ILE A 88 20.69 -8.44 -9.55
CA ILE A 88 21.00 -7.00 -9.57
C ILE A 88 21.42 -6.62 -8.16
N HIS A 89 22.61 -6.01 -8.03
CA HIS A 89 23.14 -5.54 -6.75
C HIS A 89 22.93 -4.02 -6.58
N GLY A 90 21.68 -3.61 -6.40
CA GLY A 90 21.32 -2.20 -6.42
C GLY A 90 19.85 -1.95 -6.26
N TYR A 91 19.34 -1.02 -7.06
CA TYR A 91 17.92 -0.76 -7.21
C TYR A 91 17.45 -1.15 -8.62
N VAL A 92 16.14 -1.30 -8.79
CA VAL A 92 15.53 -1.34 -10.12
C VAL A 92 14.65 -0.11 -10.27
N TYR A 93 14.96 0.74 -11.26
CA TYR A 93 14.03 1.78 -11.69
C TYR A 93 12.94 1.15 -12.53
N VAL A 94 11.68 1.46 -12.23
CA VAL A 94 10.52 0.88 -12.91
C VAL A 94 9.60 1.95 -13.47
N GLU A 95 9.06 1.67 -14.67
CA GLU A 95 7.96 2.41 -15.28
C GLU A 95 6.77 1.49 -15.50
N ARG A 96 5.65 1.80 -14.87
CA ARG A 96 4.38 1.14 -15.06
C ARG A 96 3.45 2.02 -15.90
N THR A 97 3.16 1.62 -17.12
CA THR A 97 2.10 2.27 -17.92
C THR A 97 0.75 1.75 -17.44
N GLN A 98 -0.06 2.63 -16.90
CA GLN A 98 -1.41 2.37 -16.40
C GLN A 98 -2.43 2.29 -17.54
N MET A 99 -3.68 1.93 -17.23
CA MET A 99 -4.72 1.72 -18.24
C MET A 99 -5.09 3.01 -19.00
N ASP A 100 -4.96 4.15 -18.37
CA ASP A 100 -5.19 5.47 -18.96
C ASP A 100 -3.99 6.00 -19.78
N GLY A 101 -2.89 5.25 -19.80
CA GLY A 101 -1.65 5.62 -20.47
C GLY A 101 -0.68 6.45 -19.64
N THR A 102 -1.03 6.80 -18.39
CA THR A 102 -0.09 7.47 -17.49
C THR A 102 1.04 6.53 -17.08
N ILE A 103 2.22 7.10 -16.79
CA ILE A 103 3.40 6.32 -16.40
C ILE A 103 3.69 6.56 -14.92
N ARG A 104 3.51 5.52 -14.11
CA ARG A 104 3.96 5.52 -12.72
C ARG A 104 5.42 5.11 -12.68
N GLN A 105 6.25 5.95 -12.06
CA GLN A 105 7.68 5.75 -11.86
C GLN A 105 7.95 5.30 -10.42
N GLY A 106 8.89 4.38 -10.25
CA GLY A 106 9.25 3.88 -8.93
C GLY A 106 10.67 3.33 -8.87
N LEU A 107 11.15 3.13 -7.66
CA LEU A 107 12.40 2.44 -7.36
C LEU A 107 12.10 1.19 -6.54
N VAL A 108 12.56 0.02 -6.99
CA VAL A 108 12.51 -1.23 -6.24
C VAL A 108 13.81 -1.41 -5.48
N GLY A 109 13.71 -1.66 -4.18
CA GLY A 109 14.82 -1.89 -3.27
C GLY A 109 14.30 -2.51 -1.97
N ALA A 110 15.13 -2.57 -0.93
CA ALA A 110 14.79 -3.19 0.34
C ALA A 110 14.53 -2.16 1.45
N VAL A 111 13.39 -2.28 2.14
CA VAL A 111 13.10 -1.50 3.35
C VAL A 111 13.59 -2.22 4.59
N ASP A 112 14.17 -1.49 5.54
CA ASP A 112 14.63 -2.01 6.82
C ASP A 112 13.45 -2.16 7.79
N LEU A 113 13.09 -3.39 8.11
CA LEU A 113 12.01 -3.70 9.04
C LEU A 113 12.30 -3.24 10.48
N GLU A 114 13.56 -2.98 10.84
CA GLU A 114 13.90 -2.35 12.12
C GLU A 114 13.46 -0.88 12.19
N GLN A 115 13.32 -0.22 11.04
CA GLN A 115 12.83 1.15 10.93
C GLN A 115 11.34 1.26 10.59
N TYR A 116 10.61 0.13 10.65
CA TYR A 116 9.17 0.04 10.45
C TYR A 116 8.46 -0.49 11.70
N SER A 117 7.28 0.05 11.99
CA SER A 117 6.38 -0.49 13.02
C SER A 117 4.93 -0.16 12.68
N PHE A 118 4.07 -1.14 12.81
CA PHE A 118 2.60 -0.98 12.68
C PHE A 118 1.89 -0.84 14.05
N LYS A 119 2.65 -0.77 15.15
CA LYS A 119 2.07 -0.60 16.49
C LYS A 119 1.52 0.81 16.64
N LYS A 120 0.29 0.91 17.16
CA LYS A 120 -0.36 2.20 17.40
C LYS A 120 0.53 3.13 18.23
N GLY A 121 0.69 4.36 17.79
CA GLY A 121 1.48 5.40 18.47
C GLY A 121 2.99 5.31 18.26
N SER A 122 3.51 4.29 17.57
CA SER A 122 4.92 4.24 17.20
C SER A 122 5.23 5.28 16.10
N LYS A 123 6.46 5.82 16.12
CA LYS A 123 6.90 6.87 15.19
C LYS A 123 8.23 6.52 14.52
N PRO A 124 8.33 5.38 13.83
CA PRO A 124 9.54 5.02 13.08
C PRO A 124 9.69 5.84 11.79
N ALA A 125 10.80 5.65 11.08
CA ALA A 125 11.03 6.30 9.78
C ALA A 125 10.05 5.83 8.69
N ILE A 126 9.60 4.58 8.77
CA ILE A 126 8.57 4.01 7.89
C ILE A 126 7.30 3.81 8.70
N ARG A 127 6.19 4.45 8.27
CA ARG A 127 4.90 4.36 8.96
C ARG A 127 3.81 3.79 8.06
N PRO A 128 2.88 2.98 8.60
CA PRO A 128 1.69 2.58 7.87
C PRO A 128 0.81 3.80 7.61
N SER A 129 0.19 3.85 6.43
CA SER A 129 -0.84 4.88 6.15
C SER A 129 -2.16 4.57 6.84
N GLU A 130 -2.51 3.28 6.95
CA GLU A 130 -3.75 2.82 7.54
C GLU A 130 -3.50 1.87 8.73
N SER A 131 -4.48 1.77 9.62
CA SER A 131 -4.45 0.84 10.74
C SER A 131 -4.35 -0.61 10.27
N THR A 132 -3.34 -1.33 10.76
CA THR A 132 -3.15 -2.75 10.46
C THR A 132 -4.15 -3.61 11.24
N VAL A 133 -4.92 -4.44 10.54
CA VAL A 133 -5.80 -5.44 11.16
C VAL A 133 -4.97 -6.64 11.61
N VAL A 134 -4.63 -6.69 12.89
CA VAL A 134 -3.75 -7.72 13.48
C VAL A 134 -4.25 -9.14 13.18
N ALA A 135 -5.57 -9.36 13.18
CA ALA A 135 -6.18 -10.66 12.85
C ALA A 135 -5.89 -11.17 11.43
N ARG A 136 -5.46 -10.28 10.51
CA ARG A 136 -5.08 -10.64 9.14
C ARG A 136 -3.63 -11.11 9.02
N ILE A 137 -2.79 -10.91 10.05
CA ILE A 137 -1.37 -11.29 10.02
C ILE A 137 -1.18 -12.82 10.10
N PRO A 138 -1.81 -13.57 11.02
CA PRO A 138 -1.50 -15.00 11.21
C PRO A 138 -1.63 -15.88 9.96
N PRO A 139 -2.68 -15.76 9.10
CA PRO A 139 -2.76 -16.55 7.86
C PRO A 139 -1.61 -16.25 6.89
N ARG A 140 -1.22 -14.97 6.75
CA ARG A 140 -0.12 -14.54 5.88
C ARG A 140 1.24 -14.93 6.43
N LEU A 141 1.39 -14.92 7.75
CA LEU A 141 2.59 -15.37 8.45
C LEU A 141 2.85 -16.86 8.22
N LYS A 142 1.80 -17.68 8.16
CA LYS A 142 1.89 -19.10 7.81
C LYS A 142 2.51 -19.30 6.41
N ILE A 143 2.17 -18.43 5.45
CA ILE A 143 2.75 -18.47 4.10
C ILE A 143 4.23 -18.09 4.15
N ARG A 144 4.57 -16.99 4.85
CA ARG A 144 5.93 -16.46 4.91
C ARG A 144 6.89 -17.36 5.71
N ARG A 145 6.41 -18.08 6.72
CA ARG A 145 7.22 -19.07 7.44
C ARG A 145 7.67 -20.18 6.50
N GLY A 146 8.99 -20.33 6.36
CA GLY A 146 9.62 -21.31 5.46
C GLY A 146 9.60 -20.92 3.98
N ALA A 147 9.18 -19.71 3.64
CA ALA A 147 9.38 -19.17 2.30
C ALA A 147 10.87 -18.88 2.08
N GLN A 148 11.42 -19.30 0.93
CA GLN A 148 12.80 -19.08 0.55
C GLN A 148 12.99 -17.83 -0.30
N LEU A 149 11.92 -17.39 -0.94
CA LEU A 149 11.86 -16.22 -1.78
C LEU A 149 10.74 -15.28 -1.31
N GLU A 150 10.92 -14.01 -1.53
CA GLU A 150 9.84 -13.03 -1.54
C GLU A 150 9.75 -12.36 -2.90
N THR A 151 8.55 -11.94 -3.25
CA THR A 151 8.27 -11.04 -4.35
C THR A 151 7.30 -9.97 -3.85
N PRO A 152 7.61 -8.68 -4.04
CA PRO A 152 6.90 -7.62 -3.35
C PRO A 152 5.69 -7.14 -4.12
N HIS A 153 4.63 -6.78 -3.38
CA HIS A 153 3.61 -5.87 -3.87
C HIS A 153 3.49 -4.60 -3.00
N VAL A 154 4.36 -4.47 -2.01
CA VAL A 154 4.36 -3.29 -1.14
C VAL A 154 4.78 -2.06 -1.93
N MET A 155 3.92 -1.04 -1.92
CA MET A 155 4.21 0.27 -2.48
C MET A 155 4.39 1.27 -1.34
N MET A 156 5.57 1.88 -1.33
CA MET A 156 5.93 2.94 -0.40
C MET A 156 5.76 4.30 -1.07
N LEU A 157 5.41 5.31 -0.31
CA LEU A 157 5.30 6.68 -0.78
C LEU A 157 6.38 7.54 -0.12
N ALA A 158 7.12 8.29 -0.93
CA ALA A 158 7.98 9.38 -0.51
C ALA A 158 7.26 10.72 -0.70
N ASP A 159 7.39 11.62 0.27
CA ASP A 159 6.86 12.98 0.19
C ASP A 159 7.95 13.93 -0.35
N ASP A 160 8.32 13.70 -1.61
CA ASP A 160 9.43 14.37 -2.31
C ASP A 160 8.90 15.41 -3.32
N GLU A 161 8.43 16.56 -2.80
CA GLU A 161 7.92 17.66 -3.63
C GLU A 161 8.98 18.23 -4.59
N ALA A 162 10.25 18.17 -4.19
CA ALA A 162 11.37 18.65 -4.99
C ALA A 162 11.83 17.66 -6.07
N CYS A 163 11.22 16.47 -6.16
CA CYS A 163 11.52 15.44 -7.16
C CYS A 163 13.01 15.07 -7.19
N THR A 164 13.58 14.78 -6.03
CA THR A 164 15.03 14.53 -5.87
C THR A 164 15.39 13.05 -5.83
N LEU A 165 14.43 12.16 -5.60
CA LEU A 165 14.66 10.74 -5.38
C LEU A 165 14.55 9.89 -6.66
N ILE A 166 13.44 9.97 -7.38
CA ILE A 166 13.11 9.07 -8.49
C ILE A 166 13.36 9.76 -9.84
N GLU A 167 12.93 10.98 -9.98
CA GLU A 167 12.93 11.73 -11.24
C GLU A 167 14.35 11.93 -11.80
N PRO A 168 15.41 12.15 -10.99
CA PRO A 168 16.79 12.21 -11.51
C PRO A 168 17.25 10.85 -12.08
N ILE A 169 16.82 9.73 -11.51
CA ILE A 169 17.15 8.40 -12.05
C ILE A 169 16.41 8.19 -13.38
N ALA A 170 15.15 8.61 -13.46
CA ALA A 170 14.37 8.58 -14.71
C ALA A 170 15.06 9.37 -15.85
N ALA A 171 15.71 10.48 -15.52
CA ALA A 171 16.44 11.29 -16.51
C ALA A 171 17.66 10.54 -17.11
N HIS A 172 18.25 9.60 -16.37
CA HIS A 172 19.36 8.74 -16.81
C HIS A 172 18.91 7.41 -17.44
N LYS A 173 17.60 7.17 -17.57
CA LYS A 173 17.04 5.89 -18.04
C LYS A 173 17.72 5.34 -19.31
N ALA A 174 18.03 6.19 -20.26
CA ALA A 174 18.66 5.78 -21.53
C ALA A 174 20.07 5.19 -21.38
N GLU A 175 20.72 5.44 -20.25
CA GLU A 175 22.07 4.97 -19.92
C GLU A 175 22.03 3.68 -19.07
N LEU A 176 20.86 3.34 -18.51
CA LEU A 176 20.69 2.21 -17.61
C LEU A 176 20.45 0.89 -18.38
N PRO A 177 21.00 -0.24 -17.91
CA PRO A 177 20.72 -1.55 -18.50
C PRO A 177 19.25 -1.91 -18.36
N LEU A 178 18.57 -2.16 -19.49
CA LEU A 178 17.20 -2.66 -19.52
C LEU A 178 17.14 -4.09 -19.00
N LEU A 179 16.29 -4.35 -18.04
CA LEU A 179 16.11 -5.66 -17.43
C LEU A 179 14.91 -6.43 -18.00
N TYR A 180 13.82 -5.74 -18.18
CA TYR A 180 12.57 -6.29 -18.73
C TYR A 180 11.73 -5.15 -19.31
N ASP A 181 10.91 -5.48 -20.30
CA ASP A 181 10.01 -4.57 -21.00
C ASP A 181 8.90 -5.41 -21.66
N GLY A 182 7.64 -5.24 -21.24
CA GLY A 182 6.55 -6.02 -21.78
C GLY A 182 5.19 -5.78 -21.16
N ALA A 183 4.18 -6.36 -21.81
CA ALA A 183 2.81 -6.35 -21.33
C ALA A 183 2.64 -7.24 -20.09
N LEU A 184 1.72 -6.83 -19.21
CA LEU A 184 1.31 -7.60 -18.04
C LEU A 184 0.06 -8.43 -18.33
N MET A 185 -0.05 -9.59 -17.67
CA MET A 185 -1.20 -10.48 -17.88
C MET A 185 -2.54 -9.81 -17.57
N LEU A 186 -3.59 -10.30 -18.22
CA LEU A 186 -4.98 -9.94 -17.97
C LEU A 186 -5.25 -8.43 -18.04
N ASN A 187 -4.69 -7.79 -19.07
CA ASN A 187 -4.82 -6.35 -19.30
C ASN A 187 -4.22 -5.46 -18.20
N GLY A 188 -3.22 -5.98 -17.48
CA GLY A 188 -2.52 -5.24 -16.44
C GLY A 188 -1.72 -4.03 -16.92
N GLY A 189 -1.77 -3.66 -18.20
CA GLY A 189 -0.96 -2.59 -18.77
C GLY A 189 0.45 -3.08 -19.13
N HIS A 190 1.46 -2.22 -18.93
CA HIS A 190 2.82 -2.48 -19.36
C HIS A 190 3.82 -2.14 -18.26
N LEU A 191 4.88 -2.93 -18.13
CA LEU A 191 5.93 -2.73 -17.14
C LEU A 191 7.29 -2.80 -17.82
N ALA A 192 8.16 -1.82 -17.52
CA ALA A 192 9.55 -1.83 -17.89
C ALA A 192 10.45 -1.53 -16.68
N GLY A 193 11.65 -2.10 -16.64
CA GLY A 193 12.57 -1.94 -15.53
C GLY A 193 14.02 -1.90 -15.96
N TRP A 194 14.82 -1.09 -15.28
CA TRP A 194 16.24 -0.85 -15.55
C TRP A 194 17.06 -1.02 -14.27
N ALA A 195 18.26 -1.60 -14.43
CA ALA A 195 19.21 -1.75 -13.32
C ALA A 195 19.82 -0.41 -12.92
N VAL A 196 19.86 -0.12 -11.62
CA VAL A 196 20.55 1.03 -11.03
C VAL A 196 21.63 0.50 -10.09
N GLU A 197 22.79 0.19 -10.67
CA GLU A 197 23.95 -0.39 -9.98
C GLU A 197 25.15 0.59 -9.97
N ASP A 198 25.06 1.70 -10.73
CA ASP A 198 26.10 2.73 -10.75
C ASP A 198 26.25 3.36 -9.36
N PRO A 199 27.47 3.34 -8.76
CA PRO A 199 27.68 3.85 -7.40
C PRO A 199 27.31 5.32 -7.23
N ALA A 200 27.45 6.16 -8.27
CA ALA A 200 27.09 7.58 -8.19
C ALA A 200 25.57 7.77 -8.13
N LEU A 201 24.80 7.01 -8.91
CA LEU A 201 23.35 7.03 -8.85
C LEU A 201 22.82 6.44 -7.53
N VAL A 202 23.44 5.36 -7.04
CA VAL A 202 23.11 4.78 -5.73
C VAL A 202 23.36 5.81 -4.62
N GLU A 203 24.47 6.54 -4.67
CA GLU A 203 24.77 7.57 -3.66
C GLU A 203 23.83 8.79 -3.79
N GLN A 204 23.39 9.13 -4.99
CA GLN A 204 22.37 10.16 -5.21
C GLN A 204 21.04 9.77 -4.54
N ILE A 205 20.60 8.52 -4.71
CA ILE A 205 19.40 7.98 -4.04
C ILE A 205 19.59 8.03 -2.51
N ASN A 206 20.74 7.59 -2.00
CA ASN A 206 21.05 7.61 -0.57
C ASN A 206 20.99 9.03 0.01
N THR A 207 21.51 10.01 -0.71
CA THR A 207 21.50 11.41 -0.31
C THR A 207 20.08 11.97 -0.30
N ALA A 208 19.26 11.69 -1.32
CA ALA A 208 17.87 12.11 -1.36
C ALA A 208 17.07 11.52 -0.19
N LEU A 209 17.22 10.23 0.10
CA LEU A 209 16.59 9.57 1.25
C LEU A 209 17.02 10.17 2.60
N ALA A 210 18.31 10.46 2.75
CA ALA A 210 18.83 11.11 3.95
C ALA A 210 18.23 12.51 4.16
N ASN A 211 18.06 13.28 3.08
CA ASN A 211 17.42 14.60 3.12
C ASN A 211 15.92 14.50 3.47
N LEU A 212 15.19 13.52 2.90
CA LEU A 212 13.80 13.26 3.26
C LEU A 212 13.63 12.86 4.74
N GLY A 213 14.63 12.19 5.32
CA GLY A 213 14.68 11.81 6.73
C GLY A 213 15.34 12.85 7.65
N ASP A 214 15.68 14.04 7.15
CA ASP A 214 16.34 15.07 7.96
C ASP A 214 15.40 15.68 9.01
N ALA A 215 15.85 15.73 10.26
CA ALA A 215 15.03 16.16 11.38
C ALA A 215 14.68 17.66 11.34
N ALA A 216 15.57 18.50 10.82
CA ALA A 216 15.33 19.94 10.73
C ALA A 216 14.35 20.25 9.59
N ALA A 217 14.52 19.59 8.44
CA ALA A 217 13.59 19.70 7.31
C ALA A 217 12.19 19.18 7.70
N PHE A 218 12.11 18.05 8.40
CA PHE A 218 10.85 17.51 8.92
C PHE A 218 10.15 18.46 9.89
N ALA A 219 10.89 19.05 10.87
CA ALA A 219 10.31 20.00 11.81
C ALA A 219 9.86 21.31 11.14
N ALA A 220 10.59 21.76 10.11
CA ALA A 220 10.19 22.94 9.33
C ALA A 220 8.89 22.69 8.53
N ARG A 221 8.76 21.52 7.92
CA ARG A 221 7.56 21.13 7.16
C ARG A 221 6.37 20.84 8.06
N TRP A 222 6.59 20.22 9.22
CA TRP A 222 5.56 19.80 10.17
C TRP A 222 5.77 20.43 11.54
N PRO A 223 5.56 21.76 11.74
CA PRO A 223 5.82 22.44 13.01
C PRO A 223 5.06 21.84 14.20
N ALA A 224 3.83 21.36 13.97
CA ALA A 224 3.02 20.69 15.01
C ALA A 224 3.59 19.31 15.43
N ALA A 225 4.50 18.75 14.65
CA ALA A 225 5.22 17.50 14.95
C ALA A 225 6.70 17.75 15.30
N ALA A 226 7.12 19.00 15.54
CA ALA A 226 8.50 19.34 15.90
C ALA A 226 8.94 18.53 17.13
N GLY A 227 10.17 17.99 17.08
CA GLY A 227 10.70 17.10 18.11
C GLY A 227 10.26 15.63 18.01
N GLN A 228 9.39 15.26 17.09
CA GLN A 228 9.13 13.87 16.76
C GLN A 228 10.21 13.32 15.80
N PRO A 229 10.48 12.00 15.84
CA PRO A 229 11.32 11.36 14.84
C PRO A 229 10.76 11.59 13.43
N PRO A 230 11.60 11.90 12.43
CA PRO A 230 11.17 12.09 11.06
C PRO A 230 10.47 10.85 10.50
N MET A 231 9.50 11.07 9.62
CA MET A 231 8.94 10.05 8.76
C MET A 231 9.53 10.24 7.36
N THR A 232 10.24 9.23 6.87
CA THR A 232 10.85 9.24 5.54
C THR A 232 9.91 8.65 4.50
N LEU A 233 9.23 7.53 4.84
CA LEU A 233 8.34 6.82 3.92
C LEU A 233 7.02 6.47 4.61
N ALA A 234 5.94 6.51 3.85
CA ALA A 234 4.64 5.97 4.23
C ALA A 234 4.33 4.70 3.42
N VAL A 235 3.64 3.73 4.01
CA VAL A 235 3.12 2.59 3.24
C VAL A 235 1.89 3.05 2.48
N GLY A 236 1.96 3.10 1.15
CA GLY A 236 0.84 3.47 0.30
C GLY A 236 -0.12 2.30 0.07
N ASP A 237 0.45 1.12 -0.28
CA ASP A 237 -0.30 -0.12 -0.48
C ASP A 237 0.49 -1.32 0.06
N GLY A 238 -0.20 -2.43 0.39
CA GLY A 238 0.43 -3.60 0.99
C GLY A 238 0.71 -3.49 2.50
N ASN A 239 -0.04 -2.67 3.26
CA ASN A 239 0.11 -2.50 4.71
C ASN A 239 0.17 -3.84 5.47
N HIS A 240 -0.74 -4.80 5.15
CA HIS A 240 -0.74 -6.12 5.80
C HIS A 240 0.44 -6.99 5.39
N SER A 241 0.94 -6.85 4.17
CA SER A 241 2.11 -7.59 3.68
C SER A 241 3.37 -7.16 4.42
N LEU A 242 3.61 -5.84 4.53
CA LEU A 242 4.76 -5.32 5.27
C LEU A 242 4.67 -5.64 6.77
N ALA A 243 3.47 -5.53 7.35
CA ALA A 243 3.24 -5.92 8.74
C ALA A 243 3.51 -7.41 8.99
N THR A 244 3.18 -8.28 8.01
CA THR A 244 3.49 -9.72 8.08
C THR A 244 5.00 -9.96 7.98
N ALA A 245 5.70 -9.24 7.10
CA ALA A 245 7.16 -9.32 7.02
C ALA A 245 7.82 -8.91 8.33
N LYS A 246 7.34 -7.81 8.95
CA LYS A 246 7.80 -7.37 10.28
C LYS A 246 7.51 -8.40 11.36
N ALA A 247 6.31 -8.96 11.40
CA ALA A 247 5.95 -9.98 12.39
C ALA A 247 6.84 -11.23 12.25
N TYR A 248 7.12 -11.68 11.03
CA TYR A 248 8.04 -12.78 10.77
C TYR A 248 9.47 -12.46 11.24
N TRP A 249 9.95 -11.26 10.96
CA TRP A 249 11.26 -10.82 11.43
C TRP A 249 11.35 -10.81 12.97
N GLU A 250 10.34 -10.30 13.65
CA GLU A 250 10.29 -10.28 15.13
C GLU A 250 10.23 -11.68 15.76
N GLU A 251 9.64 -12.66 15.06
CA GLU A 251 9.69 -14.07 15.49
C GLU A 251 11.06 -14.70 15.26
N LEU A 252 11.70 -14.41 14.14
CA LEU A 252 12.97 -15.00 13.74
C LEU A 252 14.16 -14.39 14.49
N LYS A 253 14.18 -13.07 14.61
CA LYS A 253 15.31 -12.31 15.18
C LYS A 253 15.84 -12.87 16.51
N PRO A 254 15.02 -13.17 17.52
CA PRO A 254 15.53 -13.70 18.80
C PRO A 254 16.14 -15.09 18.70
N THR A 255 15.95 -15.82 17.61
CA THR A 255 16.54 -17.15 17.39
C THR A 255 17.91 -17.09 16.73
N LEU A 256 18.32 -15.90 16.25
CA LEU A 256 19.56 -15.68 15.50
C LEU A 256 20.66 -15.15 16.42
N PRO A 257 21.94 -15.53 16.18
CA PRO A 257 23.07 -14.88 16.79
C PRO A 257 23.09 -13.37 16.49
N PRO A 258 23.57 -12.52 17.43
CA PRO A 258 23.56 -11.05 17.28
C PRO A 258 24.22 -10.54 15.98
N GLU A 259 25.28 -11.17 15.52
CA GLU A 259 25.99 -10.84 14.27
C GLU A 259 25.11 -11.10 13.03
N GLN A 260 24.31 -12.15 13.06
CA GLN A 260 23.41 -12.46 11.95
C GLN A 260 22.17 -11.57 11.93
N GLN A 261 21.74 -11.02 13.08
CA GLN A 261 20.58 -10.13 13.13
C GLN A 261 20.76 -8.87 12.26
N GLN A 262 22.01 -8.45 12.02
CA GLN A 262 22.28 -7.27 11.20
C GLN A 262 22.23 -7.54 9.70
N THR A 263 22.54 -8.75 9.28
CA THR A 263 22.72 -9.11 7.87
C THR A 263 21.70 -10.10 7.34
N HIS A 264 20.88 -10.71 8.23
CA HIS A 264 19.91 -11.72 7.81
C HIS A 264 18.88 -11.16 6.81
N PRO A 265 18.65 -11.82 5.66
CA PRO A 265 17.77 -11.32 4.62
C PRO A 265 16.35 -11.00 5.11
N ALA A 266 15.80 -11.76 6.05
CA ALA A 266 14.46 -11.53 6.59
C ALA A 266 14.31 -10.23 7.41
N ARG A 267 15.40 -9.54 7.77
CA ARG A 267 15.38 -8.18 8.34
C ARG A 267 14.83 -7.16 7.34
N TRP A 268 14.98 -7.46 6.07
CA TRP A 268 14.65 -6.56 4.97
C TRP A 268 13.39 -7.05 4.25
N CYS A 269 12.68 -6.14 3.59
CA CYS A 269 11.55 -6.48 2.73
C CYS A 269 11.66 -5.70 1.42
N LEU A 270 11.59 -6.40 0.30
CA LEU A 270 11.60 -5.77 -1.00
C LEU A 270 10.32 -4.93 -1.17
N ALA A 271 10.44 -3.70 -1.68
CA ALA A 271 9.33 -2.78 -1.90
C ALA A 271 9.61 -1.86 -3.09
N GLU A 272 8.55 -1.28 -3.67
CA GLU A 272 8.64 -0.20 -4.64
C GLU A 272 8.37 1.12 -3.93
N VAL A 273 9.25 2.11 -4.09
CA VAL A 273 9.06 3.49 -3.62
C VAL A 273 8.62 4.35 -4.79
N CYS A 274 7.50 5.06 -4.61
CA CYS A 274 6.98 6.04 -5.56
C CYS A 274 6.94 7.43 -4.92
N ASN A 275 7.04 8.48 -5.73
CA ASN A 275 6.81 9.84 -5.27
C ASN A 275 5.31 10.11 -5.20
N VAL A 276 4.80 10.50 -4.03
CA VAL A 276 3.36 10.81 -3.88
C VAL A 276 2.92 11.98 -4.77
N HIS A 277 3.85 12.88 -5.11
CA HIS A 277 3.59 14.03 -5.98
C HIS A 277 3.53 13.67 -7.47
N SER A 278 3.91 12.44 -7.86
CA SER A 278 3.78 11.99 -9.25
C SER A 278 2.33 12.11 -9.73
N PRO A 279 2.08 12.66 -10.95
CA PRO A 279 0.72 12.74 -11.50
C PRO A 279 0.07 11.35 -11.67
N ALA A 280 0.86 10.30 -11.86
CA ALA A 280 0.38 8.92 -11.98
C ALA A 280 -0.03 8.26 -10.65
N ILE A 281 0.19 8.91 -9.51
CA ILE A 281 -0.34 8.46 -8.22
C ILE A 281 -1.68 9.17 -8.02
N GLU A 282 -2.76 8.47 -8.30
CA GLU A 282 -4.10 8.94 -8.00
C GLU A 282 -4.54 8.43 -6.63
N ILE A 283 -5.07 9.33 -5.82
CA ILE A 283 -5.61 9.03 -4.50
C ILE A 283 -7.06 9.46 -4.50
N GLU A 284 -7.96 8.49 -4.51
CA GLU A 284 -9.40 8.73 -4.50
C GLU A 284 -9.98 8.51 -3.11
N PRO A 285 -10.86 9.41 -2.63
CA PRO A 285 -11.55 9.19 -1.36
C PRO A 285 -12.50 7.98 -1.49
N ILE A 286 -12.55 7.19 -0.45
CA ILE A 286 -13.59 6.17 -0.30
C ILE A 286 -14.74 6.80 0.47
N HIS A 287 -15.95 6.70 -0.07
CA HIS A 287 -17.18 7.19 0.56
C HIS A 287 -17.80 6.11 1.44
N ARG A 288 -18.72 6.51 2.30
CA ARG A 288 -19.45 5.61 3.19
C ARG A 288 -20.93 5.64 2.86
N VAL A 289 -21.57 4.48 2.96
CA VAL A 289 -23.03 4.40 2.86
C VAL A 289 -23.55 3.70 4.10
N LEU A 290 -24.33 4.43 4.90
CA LEU A 290 -25.07 3.91 6.05
C LEU A 290 -26.42 3.40 5.59
N PHE A 291 -26.72 2.14 5.86
CA PHE A 291 -27.98 1.51 5.52
C PHE A 291 -28.91 1.45 6.73
N GLY A 292 -30.22 1.63 6.46
CA GLY A 292 -31.27 1.57 7.46
C GLY A 292 -31.68 2.94 8.02
N VAL A 293 -31.13 4.05 7.51
CA VAL A 293 -31.41 5.42 8.00
C VAL A 293 -31.36 6.42 6.85
N ASP A 294 -32.26 7.41 6.87
CA ASP A 294 -32.32 8.50 5.90
C ASP A 294 -31.33 9.64 6.21
N ALA A 295 -31.01 10.42 5.16
CA ALA A 295 -29.99 11.47 5.24
C ALA A 295 -30.33 12.63 6.18
N ASN A 296 -31.61 12.98 6.35
CA ASN A 296 -31.99 14.06 7.26
C ASN A 296 -31.77 13.66 8.72
N THR A 297 -32.13 12.41 9.07
CA THR A 297 -31.88 11.86 10.40
C THR A 297 -30.38 11.81 10.71
N VAL A 298 -29.57 11.23 9.80
CA VAL A 298 -28.11 11.17 10.01
C VAL A 298 -27.50 12.57 10.09
N ALA A 299 -27.98 13.53 9.29
CA ALA A 299 -27.45 14.90 9.33
C ALA A 299 -27.73 15.60 10.66
N ALA A 300 -28.94 15.42 11.22
CA ALA A 300 -29.29 15.96 12.52
C ALA A 300 -28.42 15.36 13.64
N ASP A 301 -28.21 14.03 13.60
CA ASP A 301 -27.41 13.30 14.57
C ASP A 301 -25.91 13.66 14.42
N PHE A 302 -25.41 13.76 13.20
CA PHE A 302 -24.03 14.16 12.92
C PHE A 302 -23.72 15.59 13.35
N GLY A 303 -24.65 16.53 13.08
CA GLY A 303 -24.52 17.90 13.55
C GLY A 303 -24.45 17.97 15.08
N SER A 304 -25.36 17.27 15.77
CA SER A 304 -25.38 17.21 17.24
C SER A 304 -24.11 16.56 17.80
N TRP A 305 -23.61 15.51 17.13
CA TRP A 305 -22.36 14.85 17.52
C TRP A 305 -21.14 15.77 17.36
N LEU A 306 -21.05 16.51 16.25
CA LEU A 306 -20.00 17.50 16.03
C LEU A 306 -19.96 18.55 17.12
N GLU A 307 -21.14 19.15 17.47
CA GLU A 307 -21.25 20.16 18.54
C GLU A 307 -20.85 19.60 19.91
N GLN A 308 -21.23 18.34 20.22
CA GLN A 308 -20.85 17.69 21.48
C GLN A 308 -19.33 17.45 21.57
N HIS A 309 -18.63 17.35 20.43
CA HIS A 309 -17.17 17.22 20.35
C HIS A 309 -16.45 18.57 20.17
N GLY A 310 -17.17 19.70 20.32
CA GLY A 310 -16.59 21.03 20.27
C GLY A 310 -16.34 21.59 18.87
N ALA A 311 -16.84 20.91 17.83
CA ALA A 311 -16.73 21.38 16.46
C ALA A 311 -17.85 22.37 16.11
N ALA A 312 -17.56 23.31 15.20
CA ALA A 312 -18.58 24.11 14.53
C ALA A 312 -19.01 23.44 13.23
N LEU A 313 -20.29 23.57 12.88
CA LEU A 313 -20.87 22.90 11.70
C LEU A 313 -20.47 23.56 10.37
N GLN A 314 -20.01 24.80 10.41
CA GLN A 314 -19.68 25.63 9.26
C GLN A 314 -18.38 26.42 9.51
N GLY A 315 -17.75 26.84 8.41
CA GLY A 315 -16.60 27.74 8.45
C GLY A 315 -15.24 27.05 8.62
N GLY A 316 -15.20 25.71 8.57
CA GLY A 316 -13.97 24.92 8.60
C GLY A 316 -13.56 24.36 7.24
N ASP A 317 -12.53 23.55 7.27
CA ASP A 317 -11.90 22.91 6.10
C ASP A 317 -12.35 21.45 5.86
N GLN A 318 -13.15 20.88 6.79
CA GLN A 318 -13.66 19.52 6.63
C GLN A 318 -15.02 19.52 5.93
N HIS A 319 -14.97 19.46 4.59
CA HIS A 319 -16.15 19.41 3.75
C HIS A 319 -16.75 17.99 3.71
N ILE A 320 -17.92 17.78 4.28
CA ILE A 320 -18.60 16.48 4.36
C ILE A 320 -20.02 16.64 3.84
N VAL A 321 -20.41 15.84 2.84
CA VAL A 321 -21.73 15.90 2.25
C VAL A 321 -22.50 14.62 2.59
N LEU A 322 -23.69 14.77 3.18
CA LEU A 322 -24.62 13.68 3.42
C LEU A 322 -25.72 13.72 2.36
N ALA A 323 -25.85 12.63 1.61
CA ALA A 323 -26.81 12.53 0.52
C ALA A 323 -27.70 11.29 0.68
N GLY A 324 -28.99 11.43 0.38
CA GLY A 324 -29.98 10.35 0.40
C GLY A 324 -31.16 10.68 -0.50
N ALA A 325 -32.22 9.89 -0.47
CA ALA A 325 -33.41 10.05 -1.32
C ALA A 325 -33.99 11.45 -1.27
N GLY A 326 -33.61 12.32 -2.21
CA GLY A 326 -34.10 13.71 -2.33
C GLY A 326 -33.52 14.70 -1.32
N ALA A 327 -32.54 14.34 -0.53
CA ALA A 327 -31.86 15.22 0.44
C ALA A 327 -30.34 15.27 0.19
N GLU A 328 -29.77 16.45 0.34
CA GLU A 328 -28.33 16.66 0.37
C GLU A 328 -28.01 17.77 1.38
N ILE A 329 -27.20 17.44 2.38
CA ILE A 329 -26.83 18.31 3.49
C ILE A 329 -25.33 18.39 3.56
N THR A 330 -24.77 19.59 3.66
CA THR A 330 -23.34 19.84 3.68
C THR A 330 -22.91 20.40 5.03
N PHE A 331 -21.78 19.89 5.52
CA PHE A 331 -21.06 20.39 6.67
C PHE A 331 -19.67 20.86 6.23
N ASP A 332 -19.26 22.04 6.69
CA ASP A 332 -17.89 22.56 6.58
C ASP A 332 -17.33 22.66 8.00
N ALA A 333 -17.06 21.50 8.61
CA ALA A 333 -16.78 21.42 10.05
C ALA A 333 -15.45 22.10 10.42
N ALA A 334 -15.48 22.95 11.44
CA ALA A 334 -14.32 23.59 12.03
C ALA A 334 -14.04 23.02 13.42
N ASN A 335 -12.75 22.95 13.81
CA ASN A 335 -12.31 22.38 15.09
C ASN A 335 -12.82 20.94 15.32
N ALA A 336 -12.94 20.19 14.26
CA ALA A 336 -13.38 18.80 14.32
C ALA A 336 -12.39 17.91 15.11
N PRO A 337 -12.86 16.79 15.70
CA PRO A 337 -12.04 15.98 16.61
C PRO A 337 -10.84 15.29 15.94
N ASP A 338 -10.86 15.14 14.63
CA ASP A 338 -9.76 14.58 13.84
C ASP A 338 -9.17 15.61 12.88
N PRO A 339 -7.90 15.45 12.49
CA PRO A 339 -7.26 16.36 11.54
C PRO A 339 -7.81 16.27 10.11
N LEU A 340 -8.56 15.20 9.78
CA LEU A 340 -9.14 14.97 8.45
C LEU A 340 -10.63 14.61 8.55
N ALA A 341 -11.41 15.04 7.56
CA ALA A 341 -12.85 14.76 7.45
C ALA A 341 -13.18 13.26 7.55
N VAL A 342 -12.33 12.41 6.97
CA VAL A 342 -12.49 10.96 7.03
C VAL A 342 -12.38 10.42 8.46
N GLY A 343 -11.46 10.93 9.27
CA GLY A 343 -11.31 10.55 10.68
C GLY A 343 -12.53 10.96 11.50
N THR A 344 -12.96 12.20 11.37
CA THR A 344 -14.18 12.73 12.01
C THR A 344 -15.40 11.88 11.66
N THR A 345 -15.56 11.56 10.37
CA THR A 345 -16.67 10.72 9.90
C THR A 345 -16.61 9.29 10.44
N GLU A 346 -15.42 8.66 10.50
CA GLU A 346 -15.26 7.32 11.05
C GLU A 346 -15.54 7.24 12.55
N HIS A 347 -15.15 8.26 13.34
CA HIS A 347 -15.49 8.34 14.76
C HIS A 347 -17.00 8.46 14.95
N PHE A 348 -17.65 9.35 14.20
CA PHE A 348 -19.11 9.45 14.22
C PHE A 348 -19.77 8.10 13.87
N ILE A 349 -19.38 7.46 12.77
CA ILE A 349 -19.95 6.17 12.34
C ILE A 349 -19.75 5.10 13.41
N GLY A 350 -18.58 5.06 14.06
CA GLY A 350 -18.30 4.12 15.15
C GLY A 350 -19.27 4.28 16.32
N ASP A 351 -19.44 5.51 16.80
CA ASP A 351 -20.36 5.85 17.89
C ASP A 351 -21.82 5.62 17.48
N TYR A 352 -22.16 5.98 16.24
CA TYR A 352 -23.50 5.86 15.71
C TYR A 352 -23.96 4.40 15.59
N LEU A 353 -23.11 3.53 15.04
CA LEU A 353 -23.40 2.08 14.93
C LEU A 353 -23.45 1.40 16.29
N ALA A 354 -22.64 1.84 17.26
CA ALA A 354 -22.69 1.30 18.63
C ALA A 354 -24.05 1.57 19.31
N GLN A 355 -24.68 2.70 18.98
CA GLN A 355 -26.00 3.11 19.50
C GLN A 355 -27.16 2.54 18.65
N ASN A 356 -26.90 2.14 17.41
CA ASN A 356 -27.88 1.67 16.44
C ASN A 356 -27.52 0.30 15.84
N PRO A 357 -27.60 -0.80 16.61
CA PRO A 357 -27.04 -2.11 16.24
C PRO A 357 -27.72 -2.79 15.04
N GLY A 358 -28.82 -2.25 14.53
CA GLY A 358 -29.51 -2.74 13.31
C GLY A 358 -28.99 -2.10 12.02
N MET A 359 -28.11 -1.09 12.11
CA MET A 359 -27.58 -0.39 10.96
C MET A 359 -26.23 -0.99 10.53
N THR A 360 -25.90 -0.79 9.26
CA THR A 360 -24.63 -1.25 8.68
C THR A 360 -24.00 -0.16 7.83
N VAL A 361 -22.68 -0.23 7.66
CA VAL A 361 -21.92 0.68 6.78
C VAL A 361 -21.19 -0.12 5.71
N ASP A 362 -21.18 0.41 4.49
CA ASP A 362 -20.32 -0.06 3.41
C ASP A 362 -19.44 1.07 2.89
N TYR A 363 -18.34 0.71 2.22
CA TYR A 363 -17.28 1.60 1.76
C TYR A 363 -17.23 1.55 0.23
N ILE A 364 -17.52 2.66 -0.40
CA ILE A 364 -17.85 2.73 -1.82
C ILE A 364 -16.86 3.64 -2.57
N HIS A 365 -16.32 3.14 -3.67
CA HIS A 365 -15.56 3.93 -4.62
C HIS A 365 -16.48 4.78 -5.50
N GLY A 366 -16.13 6.06 -5.63
CA GLY A 366 -16.82 7.00 -6.48
C GLY A 366 -18.11 7.55 -5.87
N ALA A 367 -18.22 8.88 -5.82
CA ALA A 367 -19.36 9.60 -5.24
C ALA A 367 -20.68 9.28 -5.95
N ALA A 368 -20.65 9.06 -7.27
CA ALA A 368 -21.84 8.73 -8.05
C ALA A 368 -22.42 7.37 -7.63
N ALA A 369 -21.57 6.37 -7.40
CA ALA A 369 -21.99 5.04 -6.94
C ALA A 369 -22.58 5.11 -5.53
N ALA A 370 -21.93 5.83 -4.61
CA ALA A 370 -22.42 6.03 -3.25
C ALA A 370 -23.79 6.73 -3.24
N ARG A 371 -23.96 7.80 -4.03
CA ARG A 371 -25.25 8.49 -4.20
C ARG A 371 -26.34 7.57 -4.75
N ALA A 372 -26.00 6.74 -5.77
CA ALA A 372 -26.96 5.82 -6.35
C ALA A 372 -27.47 4.77 -5.34
N MET A 373 -26.60 4.29 -4.45
CA MET A 373 -26.97 3.34 -3.39
C MET A 373 -27.89 3.96 -2.33
N ALA A 374 -27.80 5.27 -2.10
CA ALA A 374 -28.64 5.99 -1.15
C ALA A 374 -29.87 6.65 -1.78
N ALA A 375 -30.11 6.49 -3.08
CA ALA A 375 -31.18 7.20 -3.79
C ALA A 375 -32.56 6.56 -3.67
N ASP A 376 -32.68 5.28 -3.27
CA ASP A 376 -33.95 4.56 -3.20
C ASP A 376 -34.74 4.91 -1.93
N PRO A 377 -35.87 5.65 -2.01
CA PRO A 377 -36.65 6.00 -0.84
C PRO A 377 -37.31 4.82 -0.12
N ALA A 378 -37.41 3.66 -0.80
CA ALA A 378 -37.95 2.44 -0.20
C ALA A 378 -36.92 1.68 0.63
N LYS A 379 -35.64 2.03 0.50
CA LYS A 379 -34.51 1.44 1.21
C LYS A 379 -33.67 2.56 1.84
N PRO A 380 -34.08 3.09 3.01
CA PRO A 380 -33.39 4.21 3.62
C PRO A 380 -31.88 3.96 3.73
N ALA A 381 -31.11 4.85 3.16
CA ALA A 381 -29.65 4.85 3.24
C ALA A 381 -29.12 6.28 3.14
N THR A 382 -27.96 6.51 3.71
CA THR A 382 -27.26 7.80 3.67
C THR A 382 -25.84 7.62 3.15
N ALA A 383 -25.51 8.27 2.04
CA ALA A 383 -24.14 8.39 1.56
C ALA A 383 -23.44 9.55 2.29
N LEU A 384 -22.34 9.25 2.98
CA LEU A 384 -21.42 10.24 3.52
C LEU A 384 -20.28 10.37 2.51
N LEU A 385 -20.28 11.48 1.80
CA LEU A 385 -19.32 11.75 0.74
C LEU A 385 -18.13 12.51 1.33
N MET A 386 -16.96 11.91 1.18
CA MET A 386 -15.71 12.52 1.62
C MET A 386 -15.23 13.53 0.60
N PRO A 387 -14.55 14.62 1.02
CA PRO A 387 -13.89 15.54 0.10
C PRO A 387 -12.81 14.84 -0.69
N ASP A 388 -12.38 15.45 -1.79
CA ASP A 388 -11.20 15.02 -2.52
C ASP A 388 -10.01 14.92 -1.56
N PHE A 389 -9.28 13.81 -1.66
CA PHE A 389 -8.16 13.56 -0.79
C PHE A 389 -6.88 14.12 -1.43
N ALA A 390 -6.41 15.25 -0.94
CA ALA A 390 -5.16 15.81 -1.41
C ALA A 390 -3.98 14.90 -1.04
N LYS A 391 -3.03 14.71 -1.96
CA LYS A 391 -1.83 13.88 -1.73
C LYS A 391 -1.05 14.30 -0.48
N ALA A 392 -0.97 15.62 -0.21
CA ALA A 392 -0.34 16.17 0.98
C ALA A 392 -1.07 15.76 2.28
N ASP A 393 -2.38 15.47 2.23
CA ASP A 393 -3.16 15.09 3.41
C ASP A 393 -2.82 13.69 3.91
N LEU A 394 -2.29 12.82 3.04
CA LEU A 394 -1.81 11.51 3.46
C LEU A 394 -0.70 11.64 4.50
N PHE A 395 0.34 12.40 4.18
CA PHE A 395 1.46 12.63 5.10
C PHE A 395 1.03 13.45 6.32
N LYS A 396 0.21 14.49 6.13
CA LYS A 396 -0.38 15.26 7.22
C LYS A 396 -1.13 14.36 8.21
N GLY A 397 -2.00 13.49 7.70
CA GLY A 397 -2.78 12.57 8.53
C GLY A 397 -1.91 11.58 9.29
N VAL A 398 -0.89 10.98 8.64
CA VAL A 398 0.01 10.02 9.28
C VAL A 398 0.94 10.70 10.29
N VAL A 399 1.49 11.87 9.97
CA VAL A 399 2.42 12.60 10.85
C VAL A 399 1.72 13.14 12.08
N LEU A 400 0.54 13.76 11.93
CA LEU A 400 -0.20 14.43 13.00
C LEU A 400 -1.21 13.51 13.68
N GLY A 401 -1.91 12.67 12.94
CA GLY A 401 -2.94 11.76 13.43
C GLY A 401 -2.46 10.35 13.79
N GLY A 402 -1.25 9.98 13.35
CA GLY A 402 -0.63 8.67 13.58
C GLY A 402 -0.89 7.66 12.46
N VAL A 403 -2.13 7.27 12.24
CA VAL A 403 -2.54 6.43 11.09
C VAL A 403 -3.92 6.90 10.64
N LEU A 404 -4.16 6.81 9.35
CA LEU A 404 -5.47 7.09 8.79
C LEU A 404 -6.46 5.97 9.15
N PRO A 405 -7.74 6.28 9.27
CA PRO A 405 -8.78 5.26 9.37
C PRO A 405 -8.70 4.28 8.19
N ARG A 406 -9.24 3.09 8.39
CA ARG A 406 -9.32 2.11 7.31
C ARG A 406 -10.22 2.63 6.18
N LYS A 407 -9.86 2.28 4.95
CA LYS A 407 -10.66 2.69 3.79
C LYS A 407 -10.77 4.22 3.66
N THR A 408 -9.71 4.95 4.02
CA THR A 408 -9.64 6.40 3.82
C THR A 408 -9.59 6.73 2.33
N PHE A 409 -8.74 6.02 1.60
CA PHE A 409 -8.50 6.23 0.18
C PHE A 409 -8.23 4.92 -0.56
N SER A 410 -8.30 4.98 -1.87
CA SER A 410 -7.74 3.99 -2.78
C SER A 410 -6.65 4.62 -3.62
N MET A 411 -5.61 3.85 -3.92
CA MET A 411 -4.59 4.23 -4.89
C MET A 411 -4.80 3.40 -6.15
N GLY A 412 -5.34 4.03 -7.19
CA GLY A 412 -5.64 3.42 -8.47
C GLY A 412 -6.69 2.29 -8.40
N HIS A 413 -7.04 1.76 -9.55
CA HIS A 413 -7.95 0.62 -9.71
C HIS A 413 -7.28 -0.71 -9.33
N ALA A 414 -8.08 -1.78 -9.20
CA ALA A 414 -7.56 -3.11 -8.84
C ALA A 414 -6.51 -3.61 -9.84
N GLU A 415 -6.73 -3.37 -11.13
CA GLU A 415 -5.84 -3.76 -12.23
C GLU A 415 -4.51 -2.97 -12.23
N GLU A 416 -4.46 -1.81 -11.58
CA GLU A 416 -3.29 -0.92 -11.51
C GLU A 416 -2.41 -1.19 -10.30
N LYS A 417 -2.80 -2.12 -9.44
CA LYS A 417 -1.99 -2.55 -8.31
C LYS A 417 -0.67 -3.16 -8.78
N ARG A 418 0.29 -3.23 -7.86
CA ARG A 418 1.61 -3.75 -8.21
C ARG A 418 1.52 -5.22 -8.64
N TYR A 419 2.28 -5.55 -9.70
CA TYR A 419 2.51 -6.93 -10.12
C TYR A 419 3.79 -7.46 -9.48
N TYR A 420 3.76 -8.73 -9.08
CA TYR A 420 4.95 -9.44 -8.64
C TYR A 420 5.85 -9.70 -9.84
N ASN A 421 7.06 -9.23 -9.81
CA ASN A 421 8.03 -9.39 -10.90
C ASN A 421 9.43 -9.68 -10.36
N GLU A 422 9.96 -8.81 -9.52
CA GLU A 422 11.25 -8.98 -8.87
C GLU A 422 11.14 -9.94 -7.69
N CYS A 423 12.20 -10.71 -7.46
CA CYS A 423 12.31 -11.61 -6.32
C CYS A 423 13.53 -11.27 -5.46
N ARG A 424 13.55 -11.75 -4.23
CA ARG A 424 14.70 -11.68 -3.33
C ARG A 424 14.75 -12.92 -2.44
N SER A 425 15.96 -13.39 -2.12
CA SER A 425 16.14 -14.48 -1.16
C SER A 425 15.75 -14.04 0.26
N LEU A 426 15.09 -14.93 0.99
CA LEU A 426 14.81 -14.79 2.43
C LEU A 426 15.74 -15.66 3.28
N THR A 427 16.59 -16.47 2.66
CA THR A 427 17.57 -17.34 3.32
C THR A 427 18.95 -16.73 3.25
N MET A 428 19.78 -17.02 4.26
CA MET A 428 21.22 -16.69 4.18
C MET A 428 21.85 -17.35 2.94
N PRO A 429 22.82 -16.69 2.32
CA PRO A 429 23.67 -17.35 1.32
C PRO A 429 24.33 -18.59 1.94
N ASP A 430 24.48 -19.66 1.15
CA ASP A 430 25.16 -20.88 1.53
C ASP A 430 26.67 -20.65 1.72
#